data_47521d07386a99c02508075f960a1adc
#
_entry.id   47521d07386a99c02508075f960a1adc
#
_cell.length_a   1.000
_cell.length_b   1.000
_cell.length_c   1.000
_cell.angle_alpha   90.00
_cell.angle_beta   90.00
_cell.angle_gamma   90.00
#
_symmetry.space_group_name_H-M   'P 1'
#
loop_
_entity.id
_entity.type
_entity.pdbx_description
1 polymer ?
#
loop_
_entity_poly.entity_id
_entity_poly.type
_entity_poly.pdbx_seq_one_letter_code
_entity_poly.pdbx_strand_id
1 'polypeptide(L)'
;MAITRRHPPLLLLFLAVAAAATATIAGASQSTRPRPAVSPAAAADFVRRSCRATRYPQVCERSLMPQAPAVGRSPRLLAQAALTVGADRARSCSGYLGGGGSSSSSKRSGGGGRGGAVGDCADTLRDAEERLRQSAAEMSRMGRSGSPRFAWRLSNVQTWASAALTDASTCLDSLATYAAPGVDVDALRKRVVAVSQATSNALALVNNLDPHHHL
;
A
#
# COMPACT_ATOMS: atom_id res chain seq x y z
N MET A 1 72.66 20.47 -16.28
CA MET A 1 73.04 19.08 -15.93
C MET A 1 71.87 18.17 -16.29
N ALA A 2 71.98 17.49 -17.38
CA ALA A 2 70.95 16.60 -17.87
C ALA A 2 71.26 15.19 -17.45
N ILE A 3 70.27 14.48 -16.82
CA ILE A 3 70.40 13.02 -16.56
C ILE A 3 69.27 12.33 -17.32
N THR A 4 69.66 11.84 -18.46
CA THR A 4 68.92 10.87 -19.29
C THR A 4 68.90 9.50 -18.63
N ARG A 5 67.71 8.99 -18.25
CA ARG A 5 67.56 7.57 -17.92
C ARG A 5 66.92 6.84 -19.09
N ARG A 6 67.74 5.96 -19.68
CA ARG A 6 67.41 5.03 -20.75
C ARG A 6 66.59 3.86 -20.19
N HIS A 7 65.46 3.56 -20.82
CA HIS A 7 64.71 2.30 -20.62
C HIS A 7 65.24 1.26 -21.61
N PRO A 8 65.51 0.02 -21.19
CA PRO A 8 65.76 -1.08 -22.11
C PRO A 8 64.44 -1.69 -22.60
N PRO A 9 64.36 -2.17 -23.82
CA PRO A 9 63.21 -2.85 -24.37
C PRO A 9 63.26 -4.33 -23.98
N LEU A 10 62.29 -4.82 -23.26
CA LEU A 10 62.05 -6.24 -23.08
C LEU A 10 60.82 -6.63 -23.89
N LEU A 11 61.08 -6.77 -25.18
CA LEU A 11 60.27 -7.53 -26.12
C LEU A 11 60.82 -8.94 -26.13
N LEU A 12 59.93 -9.92 -26.27
CA LEU A 12 60.17 -11.37 -26.50
C LEU A 12 60.26 -12.25 -25.26
N LEU A 13 59.16 -12.96 -25.09
CA LEU A 13 59.08 -14.43 -24.88
C LEU A 13 57.86 -14.76 -24.04
N PHE A 14 56.75 -15.08 -24.68
CA PHE A 14 55.82 -16.11 -24.19
C PHE A 14 54.92 -16.56 -25.35
N LEU A 15 55.53 -17.35 -26.19
CA LEU A 15 54.84 -18.30 -27.06
C LEU A 15 54.72 -19.62 -26.30
N ALA A 16 53.56 -20.24 -26.43
CA ALA A 16 53.18 -21.59 -26.09
C ALA A 16 52.83 -21.89 -24.63
N VAL A 17 51.52 -22.10 -24.36
CA VAL A 17 50.95 -23.46 -24.25
C VAL A 17 49.41 -23.32 -24.32
N ALA A 18 48.86 -23.68 -25.46
CA ALA A 18 47.41 -23.94 -25.58
C ALA A 18 47.15 -25.35 -25.04
N ALA A 19 46.74 -25.46 -23.80
CA ALA A 19 46.12 -26.68 -23.27
C ALA A 19 44.61 -26.44 -23.24
N ALA A 20 43.91 -27.06 -24.19
CA ALA A 20 42.46 -27.11 -24.25
C ALA A 20 41.94 -27.96 -23.07
N ALA A 21 41.58 -27.31 -22.00
CA ALA A 21 40.71 -27.89 -20.98
C ALA A 21 39.26 -27.60 -21.37
N THR A 22 38.63 -28.53 -22.08
CA THR A 22 37.20 -28.59 -22.27
C THR A 22 36.56 -28.94 -20.92
N ALA A 23 36.32 -27.94 -20.10
CA ALA A 23 35.45 -28.07 -18.93
C ALA A 23 34.01 -28.18 -19.45
N THR A 24 33.49 -29.38 -19.50
CA THR A 24 32.06 -29.63 -19.61
C THR A 24 31.41 -29.04 -18.37
N ILE A 25 30.86 -27.82 -18.53
CA ILE A 25 29.96 -27.24 -17.56
C ILE A 25 28.66 -28.06 -17.64
N ALA A 26 28.57 -29.09 -16.80
CA ALA A 26 27.30 -29.74 -16.50
C ALA A 26 26.44 -28.65 -15.90
N GLY A 27 25.61 -28.05 -16.71
CA GLY A 27 24.57 -27.10 -16.29
C GLY A 27 23.64 -27.81 -15.31
N ALA A 28 23.87 -27.63 -14.03
CA ALA A 28 22.88 -27.95 -13.03
C ALA A 28 21.68 -27.06 -13.33
N SER A 29 20.74 -27.55 -14.15
CA SER A 29 19.39 -27.01 -14.26
C SER A 29 18.80 -27.10 -12.88
N GLN A 30 18.90 -26.00 -12.11
CA GLN A 30 18.10 -25.82 -10.92
C GLN A 30 16.66 -25.81 -11.39
N SER A 31 16.03 -26.98 -11.34
CA SER A 31 14.61 -27.15 -11.48
C SER A 31 13.96 -26.30 -10.39
N THR A 32 13.62 -25.06 -10.72
CA THR A 32 12.75 -24.23 -9.91
C THR A 32 11.39 -24.93 -9.93
N ARG A 33 11.18 -25.83 -8.96
CA ARG A 33 9.87 -26.42 -8.73
C ARG A 33 8.90 -25.25 -8.62
N PRO A 34 7.86 -25.16 -9.47
CA PRO A 34 6.84 -24.15 -9.32
C PRO A 34 6.29 -24.24 -7.89
N ARG A 35 6.33 -23.14 -7.18
CA ARG A 35 5.72 -23.08 -5.84
C ARG A 35 4.27 -23.51 -6.01
N PRO A 36 3.77 -24.53 -5.28
CA PRO A 36 2.42 -25.02 -5.49
C PRO A 36 1.44 -23.86 -5.37
N ALA A 37 0.60 -23.66 -6.37
CA ALA A 37 -0.39 -22.61 -6.38
C ALA A 37 -1.29 -22.77 -5.15
N VAL A 38 -1.50 -21.69 -4.40
CA VAL A 38 -2.38 -21.72 -3.23
C VAL A 38 -3.80 -21.99 -3.74
N SER A 39 -4.46 -23.02 -3.18
CA SER A 39 -5.83 -23.31 -3.60
C SER A 39 -6.78 -22.15 -3.23
N PRO A 40 -7.82 -21.88 -4.02
CA PRO A 40 -8.80 -20.83 -3.74
C PRO A 40 -9.41 -20.95 -2.33
N ALA A 41 -9.68 -22.18 -1.88
CA ALA A 41 -10.19 -22.44 -0.53
C ALA A 41 -9.19 -22.01 0.56
N ALA A 42 -7.92 -22.37 0.39
CA ALA A 42 -6.86 -21.98 1.36
C ALA A 42 -6.63 -20.48 1.39
N ALA A 43 -6.75 -19.79 0.25
CA ALA A 43 -6.66 -18.33 0.18
C ALA A 43 -7.85 -17.67 0.89
N ALA A 44 -9.07 -18.15 0.66
CA ALA A 44 -10.27 -17.66 1.32
C ALA A 44 -10.21 -17.88 2.84
N ASP A 45 -9.76 -19.05 3.29
CA ASP A 45 -9.58 -19.34 4.72
C ASP A 45 -8.52 -18.47 5.37
N PHE A 46 -7.45 -18.14 4.66
CA PHE A 46 -6.45 -17.20 5.13
C PHE A 46 -7.05 -15.80 5.35
N VAL A 47 -7.84 -15.28 4.40
CA VAL A 47 -8.53 -13.99 4.55
C VAL A 47 -9.46 -14.01 5.77
N ARG A 48 -10.30 -15.05 5.93
CA ARG A 48 -11.21 -15.18 7.08
C ARG A 48 -10.45 -15.13 8.40
N ARG A 49 -9.40 -15.95 8.55
CA ARG A 49 -8.61 -15.98 9.80
C ARG A 49 -7.98 -14.63 10.10
N SER A 50 -7.40 -13.96 9.10
CA SER A 50 -6.76 -12.66 9.27
C SER A 50 -7.76 -11.58 9.67
N CYS A 51 -8.96 -11.60 9.09
CA CYS A 51 -10.00 -10.63 9.39
C CYS A 51 -10.58 -10.78 10.81
N ARG A 52 -10.56 -11.98 11.41
CA ARG A 52 -11.05 -12.19 12.79
C ARG A 52 -10.31 -11.34 13.82
N ALA A 53 -9.04 -11.01 13.57
CA ALA A 53 -8.21 -10.18 14.46
C ALA A 53 -8.41 -8.68 14.25
N THR A 54 -9.28 -8.25 13.32
CA THR A 54 -9.55 -6.84 13.06
C THR A 54 -10.75 -6.34 13.86
N ARG A 55 -10.87 -5.01 14.01
CA ARG A 55 -11.96 -4.39 14.75
C ARG A 55 -13.35 -4.62 14.12
N TYR A 56 -13.40 -4.76 12.77
CA TYR A 56 -14.64 -4.96 12.03
C TYR A 56 -14.54 -6.20 11.14
N PRO A 57 -14.57 -7.43 11.72
CA PRO A 57 -14.28 -8.68 11.01
C PRO A 57 -15.15 -8.90 9.77
N GLN A 58 -16.46 -8.69 9.90
CA GLN A 58 -17.41 -8.90 8.79
C GLN A 58 -17.18 -7.91 7.63
N VAL A 59 -16.83 -6.65 7.95
CA VAL A 59 -16.49 -5.65 6.93
C VAL A 59 -15.18 -6.01 6.24
N CYS A 60 -14.18 -6.44 7.00
CA CYS A 60 -12.91 -6.92 6.50
C CYS A 60 -13.10 -8.08 5.52
N GLU A 61 -13.81 -9.12 5.95
CA GLU A 61 -14.04 -10.32 5.14
C GLU A 61 -14.78 -9.99 3.84
N ARG A 62 -15.90 -9.29 3.89
CA ARG A 62 -16.67 -8.90 2.70
C ARG A 62 -15.84 -8.06 1.72
N SER A 63 -14.96 -7.22 2.22
CA SER A 63 -14.14 -6.33 1.39
C SER A 63 -12.96 -7.03 0.75
N LEU A 64 -12.35 -8.01 1.44
CA LEU A 64 -11.10 -8.64 1.00
C LEU A 64 -11.30 -10.03 0.38
N MET A 65 -12.46 -10.65 0.56
CA MET A 65 -12.74 -11.95 -0.04
C MET A 65 -12.57 -11.97 -1.58
N PRO A 66 -12.99 -10.93 -2.34
CA PRO A 66 -12.74 -10.87 -3.78
C PRO A 66 -11.25 -10.83 -4.15
N GLN A 67 -10.39 -10.38 -3.22
CA GLN A 67 -8.94 -10.29 -3.40
C GLN A 67 -8.20 -11.59 -3.02
N ALA A 68 -8.89 -12.56 -2.42
CA ALA A 68 -8.28 -13.79 -1.91
C ALA A 68 -7.39 -14.51 -2.94
N PRO A 69 -7.77 -14.67 -4.22
CA PRO A 69 -6.91 -15.33 -5.21
C PRO A 69 -5.57 -14.60 -5.42
N ALA A 70 -5.58 -13.28 -5.46
CA ALA A 70 -4.38 -12.45 -5.65
C ALA A 70 -3.51 -12.37 -4.38
N VAL A 71 -4.13 -12.38 -3.22
CA VAL A 71 -3.47 -12.34 -1.90
C VAL A 71 -2.81 -13.70 -1.57
N GLY A 72 -3.45 -14.81 -1.94
CA GLY A 72 -3.00 -16.13 -1.59
C GLY A 72 -2.94 -16.31 -0.06
N ARG A 73 -1.73 -16.51 0.48
CA ARG A 73 -1.47 -16.62 1.93
C ARG A 73 -0.43 -15.60 2.41
N SER A 74 -0.34 -14.45 1.75
CA SER A 74 0.62 -13.40 2.07
C SER A 74 0.00 -12.34 2.98
N PRO A 75 0.44 -12.20 4.25
CA PRO A 75 -0.03 -11.12 5.12
C PRO A 75 0.24 -9.73 4.54
N ARG A 76 1.38 -9.55 3.85
CA ARG A 76 1.75 -8.29 3.20
C ARG A 76 0.77 -7.92 2.07
N LEU A 77 0.47 -8.87 1.18
CA LEU A 77 -0.49 -8.62 0.10
C LEU A 77 -1.90 -8.37 0.63
N LEU A 78 -2.28 -9.05 1.73
CA LEU A 78 -3.57 -8.81 2.36
C LEU A 78 -3.66 -7.39 2.95
N ALA A 79 -2.64 -6.95 3.68
CA ALA A 79 -2.58 -5.59 4.23
C ALA A 79 -2.57 -4.54 3.09
N GLN A 80 -1.81 -4.77 2.03
CA GLN A 80 -1.79 -3.89 0.85
C GLN A 80 -3.16 -3.81 0.18
N ALA A 81 -3.85 -4.93 -0.02
CA ALA A 81 -5.20 -4.96 -0.56
C ALA A 81 -6.20 -4.20 0.33
N ALA A 82 -6.08 -4.34 1.65
CA ALA A 82 -6.92 -3.61 2.60
C ALA A 82 -6.73 -2.09 2.53
N LEU A 83 -5.48 -1.61 2.40
CA LEU A 83 -5.17 -0.19 2.20
C LEU A 83 -5.77 0.32 0.88
N THR A 84 -5.68 -0.45 -0.20
CA THR A 84 -6.28 -0.11 -1.50
C THR A 84 -7.80 -0.01 -1.39
N VAL A 85 -8.46 -0.96 -0.72
CA VAL A 85 -9.91 -0.92 -0.47
C VAL A 85 -10.31 0.32 0.33
N GLY A 86 -9.52 0.70 1.34
CA GLY A 86 -9.72 1.93 2.10
C GLY A 86 -9.65 3.17 1.21
N ALA A 87 -8.62 3.26 0.37
CA ALA A 87 -8.42 4.36 -0.57
C ALA A 87 -9.58 4.47 -1.59
N ASP A 88 -10.03 3.35 -2.14
CA ASP A 88 -11.13 3.33 -3.11
C ASP A 88 -12.47 3.78 -2.48
N ARG A 89 -12.69 3.43 -1.21
CA ARG A 89 -13.86 3.92 -0.46
C ARG A 89 -13.77 5.42 -0.18
N ALA A 90 -12.60 5.94 0.21
CA ALA A 90 -12.38 7.36 0.42
C ALA A 90 -12.63 8.15 -0.87
N ARG A 91 -12.08 7.68 -2.00
CA ARG A 91 -12.34 8.24 -3.34
C ARG A 91 -13.82 8.24 -3.70
N SER A 92 -14.50 7.12 -3.52
CA SER A 92 -15.92 6.99 -3.83
C SER A 92 -16.76 7.93 -2.97
N CYS A 93 -16.37 8.12 -1.70
CA CYS A 93 -17.04 9.01 -0.78
C CYS A 93 -16.83 10.49 -1.13
N SER A 94 -15.59 10.91 -1.41
CA SER A 94 -15.27 12.27 -1.86
C SER A 94 -15.92 12.60 -3.22
N GLY A 95 -15.97 11.62 -4.12
CA GLY A 95 -16.67 11.73 -5.41
C GLY A 95 -18.18 11.91 -5.26
N TYR A 96 -18.82 11.24 -4.29
CA TYR A 96 -20.24 11.44 -3.97
C TYR A 96 -20.52 12.89 -3.57
N LEU A 97 -19.62 13.50 -2.81
CA LEU A 97 -19.71 14.93 -2.44
C LEU A 97 -19.44 15.87 -3.60
N GLY A 98 -18.63 15.47 -4.57
CA GLY A 98 -18.32 16.23 -5.78
C GLY A 98 -19.43 16.17 -6.83
N GLY A 99 -20.20 15.06 -6.89
CA GLY A 99 -21.22 14.81 -7.92
C GLY A 99 -22.63 15.29 -7.59
N GLY A 100 -22.90 15.71 -6.36
CA GLY A 100 -24.21 16.18 -5.92
C GLY A 100 -24.58 17.60 -6.37
N GLY A 101 -23.85 18.20 -7.28
CA GLY A 101 -24.16 19.53 -7.83
C GLY A 101 -23.43 19.74 -9.15
N SER A 102 -24.18 19.70 -10.25
CA SER A 102 -23.88 20.18 -11.60
C SER A 102 -22.45 20.12 -12.11
N SER A 103 -22.31 19.42 -13.22
CA SER A 103 -21.23 19.56 -14.17
C SER A 103 -20.72 21.01 -14.27
N SER A 104 -19.60 21.29 -13.65
CA SER A 104 -18.68 22.29 -14.17
C SER A 104 -17.29 21.98 -13.65
N SER A 105 -16.46 21.54 -14.60
CA SER A 105 -15.02 21.64 -14.56
C SER A 105 -14.66 23.06 -14.11
N SER A 106 -14.45 23.25 -12.80
CA SER A 106 -13.92 24.51 -12.30
C SER A 106 -12.50 24.25 -11.83
N LYS A 107 -11.56 24.71 -12.67
CA LYS A 107 -10.16 24.95 -12.37
C LYS A 107 -10.00 25.43 -10.93
N ARG A 108 -8.96 24.89 -10.25
CA ARG A 108 -8.35 25.51 -9.07
C ARG A 108 -8.18 27.01 -9.31
N SER A 109 -9.07 27.80 -8.76
CA SER A 109 -8.87 29.23 -8.58
C SER A 109 -9.23 29.53 -7.12
N GLY A 110 -8.31 30.14 -6.43
CA GLY A 110 -8.39 30.41 -5.02
C GLY A 110 -9.63 31.20 -4.64
N GLY A 111 -10.17 30.88 -3.48
CA GLY A 111 -11.06 31.78 -2.75
C GLY A 111 -12.55 31.58 -3.00
N GLY A 112 -13.24 30.93 -2.06
CA GLY A 112 -14.65 31.17 -1.77
C GLY A 112 -15.64 30.38 -2.61
N GLY A 113 -16.23 29.30 -2.04
CA GLY A 113 -17.43 28.78 -2.64
C GLY A 113 -17.85 27.34 -2.31
N ARG A 114 -17.17 26.63 -1.44
CA ARG A 114 -17.65 25.41 -0.78
C ARG A 114 -17.18 25.35 0.68
N GLY A 115 -17.14 26.53 1.33
CA GLY A 115 -16.87 26.62 2.75
C GLY A 115 -18.04 26.01 3.53
N GLY A 116 -17.74 25.02 4.35
CA GLY A 116 -18.69 24.37 5.22
C GLY A 116 -18.31 22.91 5.43
N ALA A 117 -18.87 22.29 6.44
CA ALA A 117 -18.56 20.94 6.89
C ALA A 117 -18.52 19.88 5.76
N VAL A 118 -19.33 20.02 4.72
CA VAL A 118 -19.34 19.10 3.56
C VAL A 118 -18.09 19.29 2.68
N GLY A 119 -17.68 20.54 2.46
CA GLY A 119 -16.46 20.86 1.72
C GLY A 119 -15.22 20.36 2.46
N ASP A 120 -15.11 20.66 3.74
CA ASP A 120 -14.02 20.24 4.61
C ASP A 120 -13.94 18.70 4.70
N CYS A 121 -15.11 18.04 4.80
CA CYS A 121 -15.20 16.58 4.76
C CYS A 121 -14.71 16.01 3.42
N ALA A 122 -15.05 16.64 2.29
CA ALA A 122 -14.58 16.20 0.98
C ALA A 122 -13.05 16.34 0.86
N ASP A 123 -12.46 17.37 1.44
CA ASP A 123 -11.02 17.60 1.43
C ASP A 123 -10.28 16.59 2.32
N THR A 124 -10.75 16.38 3.55
CA THR A 124 -10.16 15.36 4.44
C THR A 124 -10.27 13.94 3.87
N LEU A 125 -11.34 13.62 3.13
CA LEU A 125 -11.46 12.32 2.46
C LEU A 125 -10.51 12.17 1.28
N ARG A 126 -10.17 13.24 0.56
CA ARG A 126 -9.12 13.22 -0.48
C ARG A 126 -7.74 13.01 0.15
N ASP A 127 -7.48 13.64 1.27
CA ASP A 127 -6.24 13.45 2.01
C ASP A 127 -6.13 12.00 2.53
N ALA A 128 -7.22 11.44 3.05
CA ALA A 128 -7.28 10.04 3.45
C ALA A 128 -7.01 9.08 2.26
N GLU A 129 -7.60 9.34 1.09
CA GLU A 129 -7.33 8.58 -0.13
C GLU A 129 -5.84 8.59 -0.47
N GLU A 130 -5.24 9.78 -0.52
CA GLU A 130 -3.82 9.95 -0.88
C GLU A 130 -2.90 9.20 0.09
N ARG A 131 -3.11 9.36 1.42
CA ARG A 131 -2.32 8.67 2.45
C ARG A 131 -2.44 7.15 2.34
N LEU A 132 -3.63 6.62 2.07
CA LEU A 132 -3.85 5.18 1.91
C LEU A 132 -3.21 4.65 0.62
N ARG A 133 -3.21 5.42 -0.48
CA ARG A 133 -2.49 5.06 -1.72
C ARG A 133 -0.99 5.05 -1.52
N GLN A 134 -0.45 6.07 -0.85
CA GLN A 134 0.97 6.12 -0.48
C GLN A 134 1.35 4.92 0.39
N SER A 135 0.52 4.58 1.38
CA SER A 135 0.70 3.40 2.22
C SER A 135 0.74 2.10 1.41
N ALA A 136 -0.21 1.91 0.49
CA ALA A 136 -0.25 0.73 -0.37
C ALA A 136 0.97 0.64 -1.30
N ALA A 137 1.43 1.77 -1.85
CA ALA A 137 2.64 1.84 -2.67
C ALA A 137 3.91 1.53 -1.85
N GLU A 138 3.98 2.01 -0.61
CA GLU A 138 5.11 1.74 0.28
C GLU A 138 5.19 0.25 0.67
N MET A 139 4.04 -0.42 0.84
CA MET A 139 3.96 -1.87 1.08
C MET A 139 4.69 -2.69 0.02
N SER A 140 4.60 -2.29 -1.26
CA SER A 140 5.28 -3.00 -2.36
C SER A 140 6.80 -2.91 -2.28
N ARG A 141 7.33 -1.89 -1.59
CA ARG A 141 8.78 -1.57 -1.48
C ARG A 141 9.41 -2.03 -0.17
N MET A 142 8.67 -2.70 0.72
CA MET A 142 9.12 -3.01 2.10
C MET A 142 10.41 -3.83 2.21
N GLY A 143 10.78 -4.62 1.22
CA GLY A 143 11.94 -5.50 1.33
C GLY A 143 11.69 -6.72 2.24
N ARG A 144 12.77 -7.28 2.80
CA ARG A 144 12.71 -8.48 3.66
C ARG A 144 12.19 -8.11 5.05
N SER A 145 11.26 -8.91 5.59
CA SER A 145 10.79 -8.78 6.98
C SER A 145 11.96 -8.82 7.96
N GLY A 146 11.91 -8.02 9.01
CA GLY A 146 12.97 -7.91 10.03
C GLY A 146 14.20 -7.07 9.64
N SER A 147 14.29 -6.55 8.40
CA SER A 147 15.36 -5.64 8.02
C SER A 147 15.08 -4.20 8.52
N PRO A 148 16.12 -3.37 8.76
CA PRO A 148 15.91 -1.96 9.12
C PRO A 148 15.08 -1.20 8.09
N ARG A 149 15.25 -1.50 6.80
CA ARG A 149 14.44 -0.93 5.72
C ARG A 149 12.96 -1.31 5.86
N PHE A 150 12.68 -2.57 6.23
CA PHE A 150 11.32 -3.04 6.48
C PHE A 150 10.67 -2.27 7.64
N ALA A 151 11.37 -2.18 8.77
CA ALA A 151 10.87 -1.49 9.96
C ALA A 151 10.57 -0.01 9.68
N TRP A 152 11.48 0.70 9.00
CA TRP A 152 11.27 2.09 8.62
C TRP A 152 10.05 2.28 7.71
N ARG A 153 9.91 1.43 6.68
CA ARG A 153 8.76 1.50 5.76
C ARG A 153 7.44 1.13 6.43
N LEU A 154 7.47 0.13 7.31
CA LEU A 154 6.30 -0.25 8.10
C LEU A 154 5.82 0.92 8.96
N SER A 155 6.73 1.61 9.63
CA SER A 155 6.42 2.80 10.42
C SER A 155 5.78 3.93 9.57
N ASN A 156 6.26 4.15 8.35
CA ASN A 156 5.64 5.11 7.43
C ASN A 156 4.19 4.71 7.12
N VAL A 157 3.96 3.43 6.77
CA VAL A 157 2.61 2.92 6.45
C VAL A 157 1.68 3.05 7.65
N GLN A 158 2.14 2.71 8.85
CA GLN A 158 1.37 2.84 10.09
C GLN A 158 0.99 4.31 10.34
N THR A 159 1.94 5.23 10.17
CA THR A 159 1.72 6.66 10.35
C THR A 159 0.69 7.21 9.36
N TRP A 160 0.84 6.90 8.07
CA TRP A 160 -0.08 7.41 7.04
C TRP A 160 -1.47 6.78 7.14
N ALA A 161 -1.57 5.48 7.44
CA ALA A 161 -2.86 4.82 7.64
C ALA A 161 -3.58 5.35 8.90
N SER A 162 -2.84 5.64 9.97
CA SER A 162 -3.39 6.28 11.18
C SER A 162 -3.88 7.69 10.89
N ALA A 163 -3.13 8.48 10.12
CA ALA A 163 -3.55 9.81 9.70
C ALA A 163 -4.82 9.76 8.84
N ALA A 164 -4.91 8.81 7.89
CA ALA A 164 -6.12 8.62 7.08
C ALA A 164 -7.35 8.23 7.93
N LEU A 165 -7.15 7.49 9.01
CA LEU A 165 -8.23 7.18 9.96
C LEU A 165 -8.69 8.43 10.71
N THR A 166 -7.77 9.31 11.09
CA THR A 166 -8.06 10.61 11.69
C THR A 166 -8.83 11.52 10.73
N ASP A 167 -8.42 11.56 9.46
CA ASP A 167 -9.11 12.35 8.42
C ASP A 167 -10.59 11.92 8.29
N ALA A 168 -10.85 10.60 8.26
CA ALA A 168 -12.22 10.09 8.23
C ALA A 168 -13.02 10.43 9.50
N SER A 169 -12.37 10.42 10.67
CA SER A 169 -13.01 10.80 11.94
C SER A 169 -13.33 12.30 11.95
N THR A 170 -12.41 13.14 11.50
CA THR A 170 -12.62 14.60 11.38
C THR A 170 -13.81 14.93 10.48
N CYS A 171 -13.95 14.22 9.35
CA CYS A 171 -15.12 14.36 8.49
C CYS A 171 -16.43 13.99 9.24
N LEU A 172 -16.44 12.88 10.01
CA LEU A 172 -17.63 12.50 10.80
C LEU A 172 -17.99 13.54 11.83
N ASP A 173 -17.01 14.11 12.52
CA ASP A 173 -17.21 15.16 13.52
C ASP A 173 -17.76 16.44 12.89
N SER A 174 -17.25 16.83 11.72
CA SER A 174 -17.75 17.98 10.97
C SER A 174 -19.21 17.80 10.53
N LEU A 175 -19.63 16.57 10.25
CA LEU A 175 -21.00 16.26 9.86
C LEU A 175 -21.96 16.10 11.06
N ALA A 176 -21.45 16.00 12.29
CA ALA A 176 -22.28 15.74 13.47
C ALA A 176 -23.25 16.90 13.77
N THR A 177 -22.83 18.12 13.50
CA THR A 177 -23.56 19.36 13.80
C THR A 177 -24.14 20.03 12.55
N TYR A 178 -23.98 19.39 11.36
CA TYR A 178 -24.30 20.01 10.08
C TYR A 178 -25.59 19.46 9.48
N ALA A 179 -26.56 20.36 9.23
CA ALA A 179 -27.75 20.10 8.43
C ALA A 179 -27.66 20.95 7.16
N ALA A 180 -27.40 20.33 6.00
CA ALA A 180 -27.34 21.04 4.73
C ALA A 180 -28.59 20.79 3.90
N PRO A 181 -29.28 21.85 3.40
CA PRO A 181 -30.31 21.67 2.40
C PRO A 181 -29.75 20.95 1.15
N GLY A 182 -30.44 19.91 0.71
CA GLY A 182 -30.08 19.19 -0.52
C GLY A 182 -28.95 18.15 -0.41
N VAL A 183 -28.40 17.92 0.78
CA VAL A 183 -27.44 16.83 1.05
C VAL A 183 -28.06 15.80 1.98
N ASP A 184 -28.07 14.53 1.55
CA ASP A 184 -28.40 13.42 2.45
C ASP A 184 -27.22 13.14 3.38
N VAL A 185 -27.22 13.83 4.53
CA VAL A 185 -26.17 13.75 5.55
C VAL A 185 -26.08 12.34 6.13
N ASP A 186 -27.19 11.62 6.26
CA ASP A 186 -27.19 10.25 6.79
C ASP A 186 -26.55 9.26 5.81
N ALA A 187 -26.84 9.39 4.51
CA ALA A 187 -26.17 8.59 3.49
C ALA A 187 -24.67 8.89 3.43
N LEU A 188 -24.30 10.17 3.53
CA LEU A 188 -22.91 10.58 3.59
C LEU A 188 -22.22 10.00 4.82
N ARG A 189 -22.79 10.15 5.99
CA ARG A 189 -22.25 9.58 7.25
C ARG A 189 -22.01 8.07 7.15
N LYS A 190 -22.95 7.31 6.60
CA LYS A 190 -22.79 5.86 6.38
C LYS A 190 -21.60 5.56 5.47
N ARG A 191 -21.34 6.37 4.44
CA ARG A 191 -20.19 6.20 3.54
C ARG A 191 -18.88 6.51 4.26
N VAL A 192 -18.82 7.57 5.05
CA VAL A 192 -17.61 7.92 5.82
C VAL A 192 -17.31 6.86 6.90
N VAL A 193 -18.34 6.35 7.58
CA VAL A 193 -18.20 5.22 8.51
C VAL A 193 -17.60 4.01 7.80
N ALA A 194 -18.02 3.72 6.55
CA ALA A 194 -17.44 2.62 5.79
C ALA A 194 -15.97 2.85 5.41
N VAL A 195 -15.54 4.10 5.18
CA VAL A 195 -14.12 4.47 5.02
C VAL A 195 -13.35 4.22 6.31
N SER A 196 -13.83 4.75 7.43
CA SER A 196 -13.22 4.59 8.75
C SER A 196 -13.06 3.11 9.14
N GLN A 197 -14.09 2.28 8.94
CA GLN A 197 -14.04 0.84 9.23
C GLN A 197 -13.02 0.11 8.35
N ALA A 198 -12.96 0.43 7.05
CA ALA A 198 -11.98 -0.17 6.13
C ALA A 198 -10.56 0.22 6.50
N THR A 199 -10.31 1.49 6.81
CA THR A 199 -9.00 2.01 7.22
C THR A 199 -8.54 1.41 8.54
N SER A 200 -9.45 1.30 9.53
CA SER A 200 -9.17 0.63 10.82
C SER A 200 -8.77 -0.84 10.63
N ASN A 201 -9.48 -1.58 9.77
CA ASN A 201 -9.14 -2.96 9.45
C ASN A 201 -7.79 -3.05 8.71
N ALA A 202 -7.52 -2.14 7.77
CA ALA A 202 -6.24 -2.08 7.07
C ALA A 202 -5.08 -1.84 8.04
N LEU A 203 -5.23 -0.88 8.96
CA LEU A 203 -4.22 -0.59 9.98
C LEU A 203 -3.97 -1.79 10.90
N ALA A 204 -5.02 -2.51 11.31
CA ALA A 204 -4.86 -3.74 12.10
C ALA A 204 -4.06 -4.81 11.34
N LEU A 205 -4.33 -5.00 10.04
CA LEU A 205 -3.58 -5.95 9.21
C LEU A 205 -2.14 -5.51 8.95
N VAL A 206 -1.87 -4.20 8.87
CA VAL A 206 -0.52 -3.63 8.79
C VAL A 206 0.24 -3.88 10.10
N ASN A 207 -0.39 -3.63 11.25
CA ASN A 207 0.23 -3.84 12.56
C ASN A 207 0.62 -5.31 12.79
N ASN A 208 -0.15 -6.25 12.27
CA ASN A 208 0.19 -7.68 12.34
C ASN A 208 1.43 -8.07 11.53
N LEU A 209 2.02 -7.15 10.75
CA LEU A 209 3.30 -7.36 10.07
C LEU A 209 4.50 -7.02 10.96
N ASP A 210 4.28 -6.31 12.06
CA ASP A 210 5.32 -5.96 13.01
C ASP A 210 5.69 -7.18 13.85
N PRO A 211 6.95 -7.65 13.81
CA PRO A 211 7.41 -8.78 14.62
C PRO A 211 7.29 -8.51 16.13
N HIS A 212 7.24 -7.26 16.54
CA HIS A 212 7.20 -6.83 17.95
C HIS A 212 5.78 -6.55 18.46
N HIS A 213 4.77 -6.61 17.58
CA HIS A 213 3.39 -6.27 17.96
C HIS A 213 2.72 -7.32 18.89
N HIS A 214 3.32 -8.50 19.02
CA HIS A 214 2.76 -9.61 19.81
C HIS A 214 3.49 -9.83 21.15
N LEU A 215 4.35 -8.87 21.56
CA LEU A 215 4.99 -8.82 22.87
C LEU A 215 4.21 -7.85 23.76
#